data_4afa00a6d580c0dbd4f07e550f6716c5
#
_entry.id   4afa00a6d580c0dbd4f07e550f6716c5
#
_cell.length_a   1.000
_cell.length_b   1.000
_cell.length_c   1.000
_cell.angle_alpha   90.00
_cell.angle_beta   90.00
_cell.angle_gamma   90.00
#
_symmetry.space_group_name_H-M   'P 1'
#
loop_
_entity.id
_entity.type
_entity.pdbx_description
1 polymer ?
#
loop_
_entity_poly.entity_id
_entity_poly.type
_entity_poly.pdbx_seq_one_letter_code
_entity_poly.pdbx_strand_id
1 'polypeptide(L)'
;KVDILNELERTNMQKNDILTGRVIDYTHDGLGVVKVDNFPIFIEDVIEGEFIEFKIIKLKKNLGYGKVLNIIEVSDKRVEGVPKTSGANLVHMDYEEQLRFKTKKVQNIMNKTLGTDSVKVLPTLGMKDGYHYRNKSVIPVQKVDNEVRMGYYKSRSHDVINIEKCFIQYDEHNKLMNDIRSLIIELDLSVYDEESHKGAIRHIMFRTNSSKSEIMVGIIAKERFANLDEFVEKITSLDDRIVSVMLNINDKKTNVIFGDKTEKLFGRDYIVDILGGIEFKISLRSFYQVNPIQTEVLYSKALELAELKEDDTIIDAYCGIGTISLFAAQKVKKVYGIEIVEAAVLDARENAKNNNITNVEFLLGKSEDVIKKLISQDVKLDAVIVDPPRKGCEESFL
;
A
#
# COMPACT_ATOMS: atom_id res chain seq x y z
N LYS A 1 3.03 -26.40 43.68
CA LYS A 1 4.01 -25.46 44.34
C LYS A 1 4.78 -24.61 43.31
N VAL A 2 4.70 -24.93 42.01
CA VAL A 2 5.34 -24.12 40.93
C VAL A 2 4.40 -23.02 40.43
N ASP A 3 3.08 -23.21 40.59
CA ASP A 3 2.10 -22.22 40.14
C ASP A 3 1.94 -20.99 41.08
N ILE A 4 2.35 -21.11 42.34
CA ILE A 4 2.20 -20.04 43.34
C ILE A 4 3.35 -19.00 43.22
N LEU A 5 4.52 -19.37 42.71
CA LEU A 5 5.63 -18.44 42.48
C LEU A 5 5.48 -17.56 41.22
N ASN A 6 4.63 -17.95 40.28
CA ASN A 6 4.31 -17.15 39.10
C ASN A 6 3.21 -16.09 39.31
N GLU A 7 2.54 -16.07 40.45
CA GLU A 7 1.54 -15.06 40.81
C GLU A 7 2.13 -13.84 41.54
N LEU A 8 3.37 -13.89 41.99
CA LEU A 8 3.98 -12.83 42.80
C LEU A 8 4.72 -11.73 41.99
N GLU A 9 4.80 -11.87 40.65
CA GLU A 9 5.35 -10.81 39.77
C GLU A 9 4.27 -10.11 38.93
N ARG A 10 3.01 -10.17 39.29
CA ARG A 10 1.99 -9.33 38.63
C ARG A 10 2.18 -7.90 39.12
N THR A 11 2.69 -7.04 38.23
CA THR A 11 2.64 -5.61 38.43
C THR A 11 1.23 -5.20 38.88
N ASN A 12 1.14 -4.37 39.93
CA ASN A 12 -0.14 -3.85 40.47
C ASN A 12 -0.85 -2.88 39.50
N MET A 13 -0.55 -2.97 38.19
CA MET A 13 -1.10 -2.07 37.16
C MET A 13 -2.56 -2.39 36.85
N GLN A 14 -3.35 -1.33 36.69
CA GLN A 14 -4.76 -1.41 36.33
C GLN A 14 -5.06 -0.57 35.10
N LYS A 15 -6.19 -0.88 34.43
CA LYS A 15 -6.70 -0.03 33.35
C LYS A 15 -6.95 1.37 33.89
N ASN A 16 -6.55 2.38 33.18
CA ASN A 16 -6.59 3.82 33.46
C ASN A 16 -5.46 4.34 34.36
N ASP A 17 -4.54 3.51 34.86
CA ASP A 17 -3.34 4.02 35.51
C ASP A 17 -2.54 4.93 34.57
N ILE A 18 -1.99 5.99 35.12
CA ILE A 18 -1.09 6.93 34.46
C ILE A 18 0.31 6.64 34.96
N LEU A 19 1.20 6.32 34.03
CA LEU A 19 2.57 5.92 34.29
C LEU A 19 3.53 6.70 33.40
N THR A 20 4.79 6.70 33.78
CA THR A 20 5.87 7.24 32.94
C THR A 20 6.87 6.15 32.59
N GLY A 21 7.55 6.33 31.45
CA GLY A 21 8.58 5.37 31.04
C GLY A 21 9.27 5.79 29.76
N ARG A 22 10.43 5.17 29.52
CA ARG A 22 11.19 5.38 28.30
C ARG A 22 10.80 4.37 27.23
N VAL A 23 10.61 4.85 26.02
CA VAL A 23 10.39 4.00 24.83
C VAL A 23 11.73 3.36 24.46
N ILE A 24 11.81 2.04 24.54
CA ILE A 24 13.06 1.28 24.38
C ILE A 24 13.17 0.52 23.05
N ASP A 25 12.07 0.35 22.34
CA ASP A 25 12.02 -0.43 21.11
C ASP A 25 10.69 -0.16 20.38
N TYR A 26 10.51 -0.81 19.21
CA TYR A 26 9.28 -0.82 18.44
C TYR A 26 8.76 -2.24 18.24
N THR A 27 7.43 -2.38 18.18
CA THR A 27 6.80 -3.58 17.64
C THR A 27 6.94 -3.61 16.11
N HIS A 28 6.64 -4.75 15.50
CA HIS A 28 6.61 -4.88 14.03
C HIS A 28 5.61 -3.96 13.33
N ASP A 29 4.60 -3.47 14.07
CA ASP A 29 3.59 -2.52 13.57
C ASP A 29 3.98 -1.05 13.82
N GLY A 30 5.14 -0.79 14.45
CA GLY A 30 5.61 0.56 14.74
C GLY A 30 5.05 1.16 16.02
N LEU A 31 4.47 0.36 16.92
CA LEU A 31 4.15 0.82 18.26
C LEU A 31 5.43 0.88 19.10
N GLY A 32 5.61 1.97 19.88
CA GLY A 32 6.71 2.02 20.83
C GLY A 32 6.50 1.03 21.99
N VAL A 33 7.58 0.49 22.50
CA VAL A 33 7.61 -0.45 23.61
C VAL A 33 8.16 0.25 24.85
N VAL A 34 7.37 0.33 25.90
CA VAL A 34 7.80 0.73 27.25
C VAL A 34 7.71 -0.48 28.16
N LYS A 35 8.70 -0.70 29.04
CA LYS A 35 8.64 -1.74 30.07
C LYS A 35 8.41 -1.12 31.44
N VAL A 36 7.38 -1.61 32.13
CA VAL A 36 7.11 -1.30 33.54
C VAL A 36 7.27 -2.60 34.31
N ASP A 37 8.24 -2.68 35.21
CA ASP A 37 8.57 -3.91 35.95
C ASP A 37 8.71 -5.16 35.03
N ASN A 38 9.47 -5.01 33.92
CA ASN A 38 9.63 -5.99 32.85
C ASN A 38 8.37 -6.33 32.04
N PHE A 39 7.21 -5.74 32.34
CA PHE A 39 5.99 -5.95 31.61
C PHE A 39 5.88 -4.99 30.42
N PRO A 40 5.76 -5.47 29.16
CA PRO A 40 5.75 -4.62 27.98
C PRO A 40 4.40 -3.94 27.77
N ILE A 41 4.44 -2.64 27.57
CA ILE A 41 3.30 -1.79 27.19
C ILE A 41 3.57 -1.24 25.80
N PHE A 42 2.62 -1.42 24.88
CA PHE A 42 2.69 -0.95 23.50
C PHE A 42 1.92 0.34 23.34
N ILE A 43 2.56 1.36 22.79
CA ILE A 43 2.03 2.73 22.72
C ILE A 43 2.19 3.27 21.31
N GLU A 44 1.11 3.86 20.77
CA GLU A 44 1.11 4.51 19.44
C GLU A 44 1.76 5.90 19.53
N ASP A 45 2.30 6.37 18.40
CA ASP A 45 2.75 7.75 18.19
C ASP A 45 3.91 8.21 19.07
N VAL A 46 4.80 7.29 19.45
CA VAL A 46 6.00 7.55 20.23
C VAL A 46 7.25 7.05 19.49
N ILE A 47 8.41 7.61 19.83
CA ILE A 47 9.69 7.32 19.19
C ILE A 47 10.65 6.71 20.22
N GLU A 48 11.48 5.74 19.79
CA GLU A 48 12.52 5.14 20.63
C GLU A 48 13.43 6.21 21.22
N GLY A 49 13.68 6.12 22.53
CA GLY A 49 14.44 7.11 23.29
C GLY A 49 13.58 8.15 24.01
N GLU A 50 12.34 8.41 23.59
CA GLU A 50 11.47 9.36 24.27
C GLU A 50 11.11 8.90 25.68
N PHE A 51 11.04 9.86 26.63
CA PHE A 51 10.47 9.64 27.94
C PHE A 51 9.06 10.22 27.98
N ILE A 52 8.07 9.38 28.27
CA ILE A 52 6.66 9.70 28.08
C ILE A 52 5.83 9.45 29.31
N GLU A 53 4.74 10.20 29.45
CA GLU A 53 3.61 9.90 30.32
C GLU A 53 2.50 9.25 29.48
N PHE A 54 1.96 8.14 29.94
CA PHE A 54 0.94 7.40 29.21
C PHE A 54 -0.09 6.78 30.13
N LYS A 55 -1.32 6.57 29.60
CA LYS A 55 -2.43 5.94 30.27
C LYS A 55 -2.60 4.51 29.79
N ILE A 56 -2.75 3.55 30.69
CA ILE A 56 -3.07 2.17 30.35
C ILE A 56 -4.51 2.08 29.83
N ILE A 57 -4.68 1.61 28.60
CA ILE A 57 -6.00 1.41 27.97
C ILE A 57 -6.47 -0.04 27.98
N LYS A 58 -5.53 -0.99 27.98
CA LYS A 58 -5.84 -2.41 28.00
C LYS A 58 -4.68 -3.22 28.55
N LEU A 59 -4.98 -4.20 29.41
CA LEU A 59 -4.02 -5.21 29.86
C LEU A 59 -4.43 -6.59 29.35
N LYS A 60 -3.45 -7.38 28.96
CA LYS A 60 -3.52 -8.82 28.65
C LYS A 60 -2.57 -9.57 29.56
N LYS A 61 -2.56 -10.91 29.50
CA LYS A 61 -1.72 -11.77 30.36
C LYS A 61 -0.21 -11.39 30.31
N ASN A 62 0.33 -11.09 29.14
CA ASN A 62 1.78 -10.92 28.93
C ASN A 62 2.16 -9.57 28.32
N LEU A 63 1.22 -8.65 28.10
CA LEU A 63 1.46 -7.33 27.54
C LEU A 63 0.31 -6.38 27.81
N GLY A 64 0.57 -5.07 27.69
CA GLY A 64 -0.45 -4.04 27.77
C GLY A 64 -0.45 -3.12 26.56
N TYR A 65 -1.46 -2.26 26.48
CA TYR A 65 -1.55 -1.16 25.53
C TYR A 65 -1.77 0.14 26.30
N GLY A 66 -1.06 1.17 25.90
CA GLY A 66 -1.17 2.50 26.47
C GLY A 66 -1.52 3.53 25.41
N LYS A 67 -1.97 4.68 25.86
CA LYS A 67 -2.15 5.90 25.07
C LYS A 67 -1.24 6.96 25.64
N VAL A 68 -0.37 7.55 24.82
CA VAL A 68 0.48 8.67 25.22
C VAL A 68 -0.39 9.87 25.62
N LEU A 69 -0.08 10.48 26.74
CA LEU A 69 -0.70 11.70 27.25
C LEU A 69 0.23 12.91 27.05
N ASN A 70 1.51 12.71 27.35
CA ASN A 70 2.52 13.75 27.23
C ASN A 70 3.88 13.14 26.87
N ILE A 71 4.69 13.85 26.08
CA ILE A 71 6.08 13.50 25.81
C ILE A 71 6.94 14.45 26.63
N ILE A 72 7.60 13.90 27.64
CA ILE A 72 8.40 14.64 28.62
C ILE A 72 9.78 14.98 28.04
N GLU A 73 10.40 13.98 27.41
CA GLU A 73 11.65 14.15 26.66
C GLU A 73 11.39 13.80 25.19
N VAL A 74 11.42 14.81 24.34
CA VAL A 74 11.12 14.70 22.90
C VAL A 74 12.36 14.23 22.15
N SER A 75 12.22 13.28 21.25
CA SER A 75 13.29 12.87 20.33
C SER A 75 13.57 13.94 19.27
N ASP A 76 14.83 14.14 18.92
CA ASP A 76 15.27 14.96 17.77
C ASP A 76 14.77 14.40 16.41
N LYS A 77 14.31 13.15 16.42
CA LYS A 77 13.72 12.46 15.24
C LYS A 77 12.22 12.67 15.10
N ARG A 78 11.61 13.46 15.99
CA ARG A 78 10.17 13.74 15.94
C ARG A 78 9.84 14.83 14.92
N VAL A 79 8.86 14.53 14.06
CA VAL A 79 8.25 15.51 13.14
C VAL A 79 6.93 15.96 13.71
N GLU A 80 6.76 17.27 13.83
CA GLU A 80 5.54 17.91 14.30
C GLU A 80 4.67 18.43 13.14
N GLY A 81 3.38 18.61 13.40
CA GLY A 81 2.45 19.26 12.47
C GLY A 81 2.01 18.41 11.28
N VAL A 82 2.42 17.15 11.18
CA VAL A 82 1.98 16.24 10.11
C VAL A 82 0.85 15.35 10.64
N PRO A 83 -0.39 15.52 10.15
CA PRO A 83 -1.51 14.69 10.60
C PRO A 83 -1.33 13.25 10.16
N LYS A 84 -1.52 12.33 11.10
CA LYS A 84 -1.53 10.91 10.85
C LYS A 84 -2.76 10.53 10.02
N THR A 85 -2.54 9.81 8.92
CA THR A 85 -3.61 9.20 8.14
C THR A 85 -3.46 7.68 8.16
N SER A 86 -4.50 6.94 7.82
CA SER A 86 -4.45 5.47 7.81
C SER A 86 -3.42 4.87 6.83
N GLY A 87 -2.94 5.68 5.88
CA GLY A 87 -1.88 5.30 4.94
C GLY A 87 -0.47 5.77 5.34
N ALA A 88 -0.34 6.58 6.41
CA ALA A 88 0.90 7.24 6.81
C ALA A 88 1.12 7.13 8.33
N ASN A 89 1.32 5.90 8.82
CA ASN A 89 1.35 5.58 10.24
C ASN A 89 2.61 6.07 10.97
N LEU A 90 3.71 6.32 10.26
CA LEU A 90 5.01 6.68 10.84
C LEU A 90 5.38 8.15 10.58
N VAL A 91 4.43 9.00 10.22
CA VAL A 91 4.69 10.41 9.90
C VAL A 91 5.21 11.25 11.07
N HIS A 92 5.05 10.78 12.30
CA HIS A 92 5.62 11.40 13.49
C HIS A 92 7.14 11.18 13.63
N MET A 93 7.72 10.28 12.84
CA MET A 93 9.16 10.03 12.75
C MET A 93 9.74 10.75 11.54
N ASP A 94 10.95 11.31 11.64
CA ASP A 94 11.68 11.74 10.47
C ASP A 94 11.97 10.56 9.51
N TYR A 95 12.31 10.85 8.27
CA TYR A 95 12.43 9.79 7.27
C TYR A 95 13.60 8.84 7.54
N GLU A 96 14.70 9.33 8.13
CA GLU A 96 15.84 8.51 8.51
C GLU A 96 15.44 7.49 9.60
N GLU A 97 14.68 7.93 10.59
CA GLU A 97 14.16 7.06 11.64
C GLU A 97 13.17 6.02 11.07
N GLN A 98 12.32 6.40 10.09
CA GLN A 98 11.47 5.44 9.40
C GLN A 98 12.29 4.35 8.67
N LEU A 99 13.42 4.71 8.04
CA LEU A 99 14.32 3.76 7.38
C LEU A 99 15.03 2.86 8.39
N ARG A 100 15.50 3.44 9.51
CA ARG A 100 16.10 2.70 10.63
C ARG A 100 15.11 1.69 11.21
N PHE A 101 13.88 2.11 11.48
CA PHE A 101 12.82 1.22 11.94
C PHE A 101 12.59 0.05 10.98
N LYS A 102 12.51 0.30 9.68
CA LYS A 102 12.31 -0.75 8.67
C LYS A 102 13.44 -1.75 8.63
N THR A 103 14.70 -1.29 8.71
CA THR A 103 15.88 -2.15 8.78
C THR A 103 15.85 -3.01 10.05
N LYS A 104 15.59 -2.39 11.22
CA LYS A 104 15.52 -3.08 12.53
C LYS A 104 14.39 -4.12 12.53
N LYS A 105 13.25 -3.80 11.96
CA LYS A 105 12.11 -4.73 11.84
C LYS A 105 12.50 -5.99 11.07
N VAL A 106 13.15 -5.87 9.92
CA VAL A 106 13.58 -7.03 9.12
C VAL A 106 14.68 -7.81 9.86
N GLN A 107 15.64 -7.13 10.48
CA GLN A 107 16.69 -7.77 11.29
C GLN A 107 16.09 -8.61 12.43
N ASN A 108 15.12 -8.06 13.16
CA ASN A 108 14.46 -8.77 14.26
C ASN A 108 13.68 -10.01 13.77
N ILE A 109 13.03 -9.92 12.61
CA ILE A 109 12.34 -11.07 12.00
C ILE A 109 13.35 -12.15 11.60
N MET A 110 14.44 -11.77 10.95
CA MET A 110 15.50 -12.70 10.53
C MET A 110 16.12 -13.41 11.74
N ASN A 111 16.51 -12.67 12.77
CA ASN A 111 17.08 -13.24 13.99
C ASN A 111 16.11 -14.25 14.64
N LYS A 112 14.84 -13.90 14.73
CA LYS A 112 13.82 -14.76 15.31
C LYS A 112 13.57 -16.02 14.47
N THR A 113 13.51 -15.89 13.16
CA THR A 113 13.23 -17.01 12.24
C THR A 113 14.39 -17.99 12.16
N LEU A 114 15.62 -17.48 12.10
CA LEU A 114 16.81 -18.30 11.96
C LEU A 114 17.38 -18.76 13.32
N GLY A 115 16.91 -18.22 14.44
CA GLY A 115 17.44 -18.50 15.77
C GLY A 115 18.89 -18.02 15.98
N THR A 116 19.37 -17.08 15.16
CA THR A 116 20.73 -16.53 15.19
C THR A 116 20.72 -15.07 14.77
N ASP A 117 21.71 -14.31 15.22
CA ASP A 117 21.98 -12.92 14.82
C ASP A 117 23.12 -12.79 13.81
N SER A 118 23.61 -13.92 13.27
CA SER A 118 24.72 -13.96 12.31
C SER A 118 24.41 -13.34 10.94
N VAL A 119 23.11 -13.29 10.56
CA VAL A 119 22.67 -12.70 9.29
C VAL A 119 22.44 -11.20 9.46
N LYS A 120 23.25 -10.40 8.80
CA LYS A 120 23.15 -8.94 8.83
C LYS A 120 22.25 -8.44 7.74
N VAL A 121 21.18 -7.74 8.12
CA VAL A 121 20.31 -7.01 7.19
C VAL A 121 20.97 -5.68 6.82
N LEU A 122 21.06 -5.41 5.52
CA LEU A 122 21.62 -4.17 5.01
C LEU A 122 20.63 -3.00 5.28
N PRO A 123 21.13 -1.75 5.36
CA PRO A 123 20.29 -0.58 5.53
C PRO A 123 19.19 -0.49 4.46
N THR A 124 17.99 -0.09 4.87
CA THR A 124 16.87 0.13 3.96
C THR A 124 17.21 1.23 2.95
N LEU A 125 17.07 0.94 1.66
CA LEU A 125 17.23 1.91 0.60
C LEU A 125 15.99 2.82 0.56
N GLY A 126 16.18 4.10 0.89
CA GLY A 126 15.12 5.11 0.93
C GLY A 126 15.10 6.01 -0.30
N MET A 127 14.03 6.79 -0.41
CA MET A 127 13.97 7.94 -1.32
C MET A 127 14.75 9.12 -0.75
N LYS A 128 14.98 10.14 -1.58
CA LYS A 128 15.53 11.42 -1.11
C LYS A 128 14.56 12.11 -0.13
N ASP A 129 13.25 11.99 -0.42
CA ASP A 129 12.16 12.54 0.39
C ASP A 129 11.07 11.45 0.54
N GLY A 130 10.60 11.24 1.76
CA GLY A 130 9.59 10.25 2.12
C GLY A 130 8.15 10.65 1.81
N TYR A 131 7.92 11.78 1.15
CA TYR A 131 6.61 12.38 0.91
C TYR A 131 6.22 12.35 -0.58
N HIS A 132 4.95 12.61 -0.86
CA HIS A 132 4.39 12.83 -2.21
C HIS A 132 4.82 11.81 -3.28
N TYR A 133 4.96 10.54 -2.89
CA TYR A 133 5.41 9.47 -3.79
C TYR A 133 4.28 8.62 -4.37
N ARG A 134 3.10 8.66 -3.75
CA ARG A 134 2.02 7.74 -4.06
C ARG A 134 1.25 8.20 -5.29
N ASN A 135 1.38 7.43 -6.39
CA ASN A 135 0.78 7.70 -7.68
C ASN A 135 -0.67 7.22 -7.82
N LYS A 136 -1.21 6.53 -6.81
CA LYS A 136 -2.60 6.05 -6.77
C LYS A 136 -3.20 6.28 -5.39
N SER A 137 -4.38 6.89 -5.36
CA SER A 137 -5.18 7.09 -4.15
C SER A 137 -6.60 6.61 -4.39
N VAL A 138 -7.18 5.93 -3.41
CA VAL A 138 -8.60 5.53 -3.42
C VAL A 138 -9.22 6.11 -2.16
N ILE A 139 -10.08 7.08 -2.34
CA ILE A 139 -10.62 7.93 -1.29
C ILE A 139 -12.08 7.59 -1.06
N PRO A 140 -12.46 7.04 0.09
CA PRO A 140 -13.86 6.86 0.45
C PRO A 140 -14.58 8.20 0.55
N VAL A 141 -15.84 8.22 0.12
CA VAL A 141 -16.76 9.35 0.25
C VAL A 141 -17.86 8.97 1.23
N GLN A 142 -18.12 9.81 2.20
CA GLN A 142 -19.15 9.60 3.23
C GLN A 142 -19.93 10.89 3.46
N LYS A 143 -21.22 10.83 3.70
CA LYS A 143 -22.06 11.97 4.10
C LYS A 143 -22.54 11.74 5.53
N VAL A 144 -22.16 12.63 6.44
CA VAL A 144 -22.54 12.61 7.86
C VAL A 144 -23.11 13.97 8.23
N ASP A 145 -24.32 14.03 8.76
CA ASP A 145 -25.00 15.28 9.17
C ASP A 145 -24.95 16.38 8.08
N ASN A 146 -25.19 16.01 6.84
CA ASN A 146 -25.07 16.84 5.63
C ASN A 146 -23.66 17.30 5.25
N GLU A 147 -22.63 16.91 5.97
CA GLU A 147 -21.23 17.13 5.60
C GLU A 147 -20.74 16.00 4.66
N VAL A 148 -20.23 16.36 3.49
CA VAL A 148 -19.52 15.42 2.61
C VAL A 148 -18.07 15.32 3.06
N ARG A 149 -17.66 14.13 3.46
CA ARG A 149 -16.31 13.80 3.90
C ARG A 149 -15.59 12.99 2.85
N MET A 150 -14.37 13.37 2.56
CA MET A 150 -13.43 12.60 1.73
C MET A 150 -12.09 12.49 2.45
N GLY A 151 -11.55 11.29 2.56
CA GLY A 151 -10.30 11.09 3.30
C GLY A 151 -10.02 9.62 3.56
N TYR A 152 -9.73 9.26 4.81
CA TYR A 152 -9.42 7.88 5.18
C TYR A 152 -10.24 7.43 6.38
N TYR A 153 -10.48 6.13 6.46
CA TYR A 153 -11.18 5.54 7.60
C TYR A 153 -10.39 5.74 8.89
N LYS A 154 -11.09 6.10 9.95
CA LYS A 154 -10.56 6.06 11.31
C LYS A 154 -10.17 4.62 11.65
N SER A 155 -9.07 4.44 12.37
CA SER A 155 -8.61 3.12 12.79
C SER A 155 -9.72 2.32 13.48
N ARG A 156 -9.97 1.11 12.98
CA ARG A 156 -11.00 0.18 13.49
C ARG A 156 -12.44 0.73 13.45
N SER A 157 -12.73 1.61 12.50
CA SER A 157 -14.04 2.21 12.26
C SER A 157 -14.29 2.32 10.76
N HIS A 158 -15.55 2.50 10.39
CA HIS A 158 -15.99 2.86 9.04
C HIS A 158 -16.22 4.38 8.90
N ASP A 159 -15.92 5.16 9.96
CA ASP A 159 -16.03 6.62 9.89
C ASP A 159 -14.90 7.20 9.04
N VAL A 160 -15.23 8.03 8.07
CA VAL A 160 -14.27 8.76 7.25
C VAL A 160 -13.83 10.02 7.98
N ILE A 161 -12.53 10.11 8.24
CA ILE A 161 -11.90 11.37 8.66
C ILE A 161 -11.77 12.24 7.43
N ASN A 162 -12.42 13.40 7.45
CA ASN A 162 -12.28 14.38 6.39
C ASN A 162 -10.86 14.96 6.40
N ILE A 163 -10.17 14.93 5.27
CA ILE A 163 -8.82 15.48 5.15
C ILE A 163 -8.74 16.46 3.98
N GLU A 164 -7.87 17.46 4.10
CA GLU A 164 -7.54 18.37 3.01
C GLU A 164 -6.26 17.95 2.29
N LYS A 165 -5.32 17.33 3.02
CA LYS A 165 -4.02 16.93 2.51
C LYS A 165 -3.58 15.59 3.10
N CYS A 166 -3.06 14.71 2.24
CA CYS A 166 -2.30 13.52 2.60
C CYS A 166 -0.86 13.69 2.08
N PHE A 167 0.12 13.62 2.99
CA PHE A 167 1.51 13.93 2.68
C PHE A 167 2.23 12.84 1.85
N ILE A 168 1.67 11.64 1.73
CA ILE A 168 2.29 10.55 0.94
C ILE A 168 1.77 10.45 -0.48
N GLN A 169 0.55 10.96 -0.76
CA GLN A 169 0.02 10.98 -2.13
C GLN A 169 0.52 12.20 -2.91
N TYR A 170 0.48 12.13 -4.23
CA TYR A 170 0.81 13.26 -5.07
C TYR A 170 -0.05 14.48 -4.74
N ASP A 171 0.52 15.68 -4.80
CA ASP A 171 -0.21 16.93 -4.49
C ASP A 171 -1.39 17.16 -5.43
N GLU A 172 -1.31 16.68 -6.66
CA GLU A 172 -2.39 16.69 -7.64
C GLU A 172 -3.63 15.95 -7.11
N HIS A 173 -3.43 14.82 -6.42
CA HIS A 173 -4.53 14.07 -5.80
C HIS A 173 -5.16 14.84 -4.64
N ASN A 174 -4.38 15.58 -3.85
CA ASN A 174 -4.89 16.42 -2.78
C ASN A 174 -5.81 17.52 -3.34
N LYS A 175 -5.33 18.21 -4.40
CA LYS A 175 -6.11 19.25 -5.07
C LYS A 175 -7.41 18.70 -5.63
N LEU A 176 -7.33 17.64 -6.47
CA LEU A 176 -8.50 17.05 -7.10
C LEU A 176 -9.50 16.47 -6.09
N MET A 177 -9.04 15.90 -4.97
CA MET A 177 -9.91 15.42 -3.90
C MET A 177 -10.77 16.55 -3.33
N ASN A 178 -10.17 17.72 -3.06
CA ASN A 178 -10.90 18.87 -2.53
C ASN A 178 -11.84 19.48 -3.57
N ASP A 179 -11.40 19.60 -4.82
CA ASP A 179 -12.21 20.12 -5.91
C ASP A 179 -13.42 19.21 -6.19
N ILE A 180 -13.21 17.89 -6.25
CA ILE A 180 -14.30 16.91 -6.47
C ILE A 180 -15.25 16.86 -5.26
N ARG A 181 -14.75 17.02 -4.03
CA ARG A 181 -15.62 17.17 -2.85
C ARG A 181 -16.57 18.36 -3.03
N SER A 182 -16.05 19.49 -3.49
CA SER A 182 -16.85 20.67 -3.76
C SER A 182 -17.89 20.45 -4.85
N LEU A 183 -17.53 19.73 -5.92
CA LEU A 183 -18.48 19.36 -6.99
C LEU A 183 -19.60 18.41 -6.48
N ILE A 184 -19.28 17.44 -5.62
CA ILE A 184 -20.29 16.55 -5.02
C ILE A 184 -21.31 17.35 -4.21
N ILE A 185 -20.86 18.38 -3.49
CA ILE A 185 -21.69 19.28 -2.70
C ILE A 185 -22.52 20.19 -3.63
N GLU A 186 -21.88 20.84 -4.61
CA GLU A 186 -22.49 21.77 -5.55
C GLU A 186 -23.63 21.11 -6.35
N LEU A 187 -23.41 19.89 -6.83
CA LEU A 187 -24.39 19.15 -7.64
C LEU A 187 -25.35 18.31 -6.80
N ASP A 188 -25.29 18.41 -5.47
CA ASP A 188 -26.06 17.60 -4.50
C ASP A 188 -26.08 16.12 -4.87
N LEU A 189 -24.90 15.56 -5.19
CA LEU A 189 -24.78 14.15 -5.61
C LEU A 189 -25.04 13.22 -4.43
N SER A 190 -25.72 12.11 -4.70
CA SER A 190 -26.00 11.12 -3.67
C SER A 190 -24.76 10.34 -3.30
N VAL A 191 -24.39 10.34 -2.00
CA VAL A 191 -23.30 9.58 -1.43
C VAL A 191 -23.84 8.27 -0.87
N TYR A 192 -23.11 7.17 -1.11
CA TYR A 192 -23.49 5.85 -0.64
C TYR A 192 -23.35 5.74 0.88
N ASP A 193 -24.40 5.24 1.50
CA ASP A 193 -24.45 4.91 2.91
C ASP A 193 -24.44 3.39 3.12
N GLU A 194 -23.47 2.90 3.89
CA GLU A 194 -23.22 1.47 4.10
C GLU A 194 -24.32 0.77 4.91
N GLU A 195 -24.98 1.48 5.81
CA GLU A 195 -26.03 0.90 6.67
C GLU A 195 -27.32 0.71 5.90
N SER A 196 -27.81 1.78 5.29
CA SER A 196 -29.06 1.78 4.53
C SER A 196 -28.92 1.20 3.12
N HIS A 197 -27.70 1.04 2.62
CA HIS A 197 -27.39 0.61 1.25
C HIS A 197 -28.05 1.53 0.19
N LYS A 198 -28.11 2.83 0.48
CA LYS A 198 -28.67 3.86 -0.41
C LYS A 198 -27.59 4.83 -0.85
N GLY A 199 -27.89 5.62 -1.91
CA GLY A 199 -26.95 6.56 -2.49
C GLY A 199 -26.04 5.90 -3.52
N ALA A 200 -25.26 6.71 -4.23
CA ALA A 200 -24.51 6.26 -5.39
C ALA A 200 -22.99 6.25 -5.17
N ILE A 201 -22.36 7.39 -4.89
CA ILE A 201 -20.91 7.54 -4.88
C ILE A 201 -20.31 6.90 -3.62
N ARG A 202 -19.41 5.94 -3.81
CA ARG A 202 -18.71 5.20 -2.73
C ARG A 202 -17.28 5.68 -2.53
N HIS A 203 -16.52 5.77 -3.63
CA HIS A 203 -15.12 6.18 -3.60
C HIS A 203 -14.78 7.00 -4.84
N ILE A 204 -13.77 7.84 -4.72
CA ILE A 204 -13.09 8.46 -5.85
C ILE A 204 -11.65 7.93 -5.88
N MET A 205 -11.20 7.50 -7.05
CA MET A 205 -9.83 7.05 -7.26
C MET A 205 -9.09 8.05 -8.14
N PHE A 206 -7.86 8.33 -7.76
CA PHE A 206 -6.90 9.05 -8.59
C PHE A 206 -5.74 8.13 -8.94
N ARG A 207 -5.30 8.19 -10.18
CA ARG A 207 -4.08 7.56 -10.64
C ARG A 207 -3.36 8.53 -11.58
N THR A 208 -2.10 8.80 -11.30
CA THR A 208 -1.27 9.72 -12.06
C THR A 208 0.02 8.99 -12.45
N ASN A 209 0.50 9.17 -13.67
CA ASN A 209 1.77 8.59 -14.11
C ASN A 209 2.97 9.28 -13.42
N SER A 210 4.15 8.67 -13.51
CA SER A 210 5.38 9.14 -12.84
C SER A 210 5.83 10.52 -13.32
N SER A 211 5.61 10.85 -14.60
CA SER A 211 5.88 12.16 -15.18
C SER A 211 4.86 13.23 -14.81
N LYS A 212 3.77 12.85 -14.13
CA LYS A 212 2.65 13.72 -13.75
C LYS A 212 1.94 14.40 -14.92
N SER A 213 2.04 13.83 -16.11
CA SER A 213 1.44 14.37 -17.34
C SER A 213 0.06 13.80 -17.65
N GLU A 214 -0.33 12.68 -17.03
CA GLU A 214 -1.60 12.00 -17.25
C GLU A 214 -2.26 11.63 -15.94
N ILE A 215 -3.54 11.94 -15.83
CA ILE A 215 -4.38 11.63 -14.67
C ILE A 215 -5.59 10.83 -15.11
N MET A 216 -5.87 9.74 -14.38
CA MET A 216 -7.12 9.00 -14.44
C MET A 216 -7.92 9.25 -13.18
N VAL A 217 -9.20 9.60 -13.35
CA VAL A 217 -10.17 9.68 -12.26
C VAL A 217 -11.12 8.50 -12.35
N GLY A 218 -11.21 7.72 -11.28
CA GLY A 218 -12.17 6.61 -11.15
C GLY A 218 -13.30 7.00 -10.21
N ILE A 219 -14.52 6.90 -10.66
CA ILE A 219 -15.73 7.05 -9.86
C ILE A 219 -16.20 5.64 -9.51
N ILE A 220 -16.15 5.27 -8.24
CA ILE A 220 -16.68 3.99 -7.77
C ILE A 220 -18.06 4.27 -7.17
N ALA A 221 -19.11 3.75 -7.82
CA ALA A 221 -20.47 4.00 -7.43
C ALA A 221 -21.28 2.70 -7.37
N LYS A 222 -22.38 2.71 -6.63
CA LYS A 222 -23.31 1.60 -6.57
C LYS A 222 -24.00 1.37 -7.93
N GLU A 223 -24.33 2.46 -8.62
CA GLU A 223 -25.03 2.49 -9.90
C GLU A 223 -24.75 3.81 -10.63
N ARG A 224 -25.16 3.94 -11.88
CA ARG A 224 -25.20 5.24 -12.54
C ARG A 224 -26.20 6.13 -11.79
N PHE A 225 -25.89 7.42 -11.68
CA PHE A 225 -26.69 8.37 -10.93
C PHE A 225 -27.05 9.61 -11.77
N ALA A 226 -28.04 10.35 -11.31
CA ALA A 226 -28.43 11.61 -11.93
C ALA A 226 -27.24 12.59 -11.93
N ASN A 227 -27.17 13.44 -12.96
CA ASN A 227 -26.11 14.45 -13.15
C ASN A 227 -24.69 13.86 -13.33
N LEU A 228 -24.55 12.53 -13.62
CA LEU A 228 -23.25 11.92 -13.85
C LEU A 228 -22.49 12.57 -15.00
N ASP A 229 -23.17 12.86 -16.11
CA ASP A 229 -22.55 13.45 -17.30
C ASP A 229 -22.05 14.88 -17.02
N GLU A 230 -22.83 15.70 -16.30
CA GLU A 230 -22.42 17.02 -15.83
C GLU A 230 -21.23 16.94 -14.84
N PHE A 231 -21.27 15.95 -13.94
CA PHE A 231 -20.18 15.70 -13.00
C PHE A 231 -18.86 15.37 -13.73
N VAL A 232 -18.95 14.52 -14.77
CA VAL A 232 -17.77 14.17 -15.62
C VAL A 232 -17.25 15.39 -16.36
N GLU A 233 -18.12 16.21 -16.95
CA GLU A 233 -17.74 17.45 -17.64
C GLU A 233 -17.00 18.41 -16.70
N LYS A 234 -17.53 18.61 -15.48
CA LYS A 234 -16.88 19.44 -14.47
C LYS A 234 -15.54 18.85 -14.01
N ILE A 235 -15.46 17.52 -13.79
CA ILE A 235 -14.18 16.84 -13.42
C ILE A 235 -13.12 17.08 -14.52
N THR A 236 -13.46 16.88 -15.77
CA THR A 236 -12.49 17.06 -16.89
C THR A 236 -12.00 18.50 -17.04
N SER A 237 -12.77 19.47 -16.55
CA SER A 237 -12.42 20.89 -16.55
C SER A 237 -11.51 21.29 -15.38
N LEU A 238 -11.29 20.43 -14.38
CA LEU A 238 -10.45 20.74 -13.20
C LEU A 238 -8.96 20.77 -13.53
N ASP A 239 -8.52 19.92 -14.49
CA ASP A 239 -7.12 19.80 -14.86
C ASP A 239 -6.99 19.19 -16.26
N ASP A 240 -6.29 19.86 -17.16
CA ASP A 240 -6.11 19.43 -18.58
C ASP A 240 -5.35 18.11 -18.71
N ARG A 241 -4.67 17.66 -17.65
CA ARG A 241 -3.98 16.37 -17.59
C ARG A 241 -4.92 15.18 -17.32
N ILE A 242 -6.20 15.43 -17.07
CA ILE A 242 -7.19 14.36 -16.92
C ILE A 242 -7.50 13.78 -18.31
N VAL A 243 -6.89 12.65 -18.60
CA VAL A 243 -7.02 11.95 -19.91
C VAL A 243 -7.99 10.77 -19.85
N SER A 244 -8.50 10.46 -18.66
CA SER A 244 -9.37 9.30 -18.42
C SER A 244 -10.32 9.57 -17.26
N VAL A 245 -11.62 9.37 -17.47
CA VAL A 245 -12.62 9.27 -16.40
C VAL A 245 -13.37 7.95 -16.56
N MET A 246 -13.36 7.14 -15.51
CA MET A 246 -13.92 5.80 -15.49
C MET A 246 -14.99 5.66 -14.42
N LEU A 247 -16.08 4.97 -14.72
CA LEU A 247 -17.08 4.55 -13.74
C LEU A 247 -16.91 3.06 -13.44
N ASN A 248 -16.76 2.71 -12.18
CA ASN A 248 -16.82 1.32 -11.74
C ASN A 248 -18.05 1.10 -10.87
N ILE A 249 -18.89 0.16 -11.29
CA ILE A 249 -20.14 -0.17 -10.60
C ILE A 249 -19.89 -1.27 -9.58
N ASN A 250 -20.11 -0.95 -8.31
CA ASN A 250 -20.13 -1.89 -7.20
C ASN A 250 -21.45 -1.79 -6.42
N ASP A 251 -22.41 -2.60 -6.80
CA ASP A 251 -23.75 -2.68 -6.21
C ASP A 251 -23.81 -3.61 -4.98
N LYS A 252 -22.72 -4.28 -4.64
CA LYS A 252 -22.66 -5.26 -3.55
C LYS A 252 -22.45 -4.57 -2.20
N LYS A 253 -23.09 -5.11 -1.15
CA LYS A 253 -22.79 -4.73 0.24
C LYS A 253 -21.53 -5.47 0.69
N THR A 254 -20.37 -4.87 0.44
CA THR A 254 -19.05 -5.48 0.65
C THR A 254 -17.99 -4.43 0.94
N ASN A 255 -16.91 -4.84 1.62
CA ASN A 255 -15.70 -4.03 1.81
C ASN A 255 -14.77 -4.04 0.59
N VAL A 256 -15.08 -4.84 -0.44
CA VAL A 256 -14.34 -4.81 -1.71
C VAL A 256 -14.69 -3.51 -2.43
N ILE A 257 -13.67 -2.75 -2.82
CA ILE A 257 -13.86 -1.41 -3.41
C ILE A 257 -14.42 -1.51 -4.83
N PHE A 258 -13.78 -2.31 -5.69
CA PHE A 258 -14.16 -2.41 -7.10
C PHE A 258 -15.21 -3.48 -7.35
N GLY A 259 -16.24 -3.11 -8.10
CA GLY A 259 -17.20 -4.06 -8.66
C GLY A 259 -16.73 -4.66 -9.99
N ASP A 260 -17.57 -5.48 -10.60
CA ASP A 260 -17.22 -6.27 -11.79
C ASP A 260 -17.33 -5.45 -13.09
N LYS A 261 -18.18 -4.42 -13.13
CA LYS A 261 -18.41 -3.60 -14.33
C LYS A 261 -17.61 -2.31 -14.27
N THR A 262 -16.90 -2.02 -15.36
CA THR A 262 -16.18 -0.75 -15.53
C THR A 262 -16.59 -0.15 -16.88
N GLU A 263 -16.92 1.13 -16.89
CA GLU A 263 -17.35 1.89 -18.04
C GLU A 263 -16.44 3.11 -18.22
N LYS A 264 -16.02 3.39 -19.44
CA LYS A 264 -15.30 4.59 -19.78
C LYS A 264 -16.30 5.73 -20.01
N LEU A 265 -16.14 6.82 -19.25
CA LEU A 265 -16.99 8.02 -19.38
C LEU A 265 -16.33 9.12 -20.22
N PHE A 266 -14.99 9.23 -20.15
CA PHE A 266 -14.23 10.23 -20.90
C PHE A 266 -12.84 9.70 -21.27
N GLY A 267 -12.35 10.12 -22.43
CA GLY A 267 -10.99 9.93 -22.89
C GLY A 267 -10.59 8.47 -23.14
N ARG A 268 -9.48 8.04 -22.57
CA ARG A 268 -8.95 6.67 -22.69
C ARG A 268 -9.36 5.83 -21.47
N ASP A 269 -9.32 4.50 -21.60
CA ASP A 269 -9.56 3.56 -20.50
C ASP A 269 -8.27 3.18 -19.73
N TYR A 270 -7.16 3.83 -20.06
CA TYR A 270 -5.85 3.67 -19.44
C TYR A 270 -5.11 5.01 -19.35
N ILE A 271 -4.09 5.05 -18.49
CA ILE A 271 -2.99 6.02 -18.56
C ILE A 271 -1.70 5.30 -18.94
N VAL A 272 -0.72 6.05 -19.42
CA VAL A 272 0.60 5.53 -19.79
C VAL A 272 1.63 5.97 -18.77
N ASP A 273 2.41 5.02 -18.25
CA ASP A 273 3.57 5.30 -17.39
C ASP A 273 4.83 4.63 -17.93
N ILE A 274 5.98 5.16 -17.60
CA ILE A 274 7.28 4.63 -18.01
C ILE A 274 8.05 4.18 -16.75
N LEU A 275 8.50 2.92 -16.77
CA LEU A 275 9.31 2.34 -15.71
C LEU A 275 10.53 1.65 -16.36
N GLY A 276 11.75 2.10 -16.00
CA GLY A 276 12.99 1.54 -16.57
C GLY A 276 13.06 1.60 -18.10
N GLY A 277 12.49 2.66 -18.71
CA GLY A 277 12.43 2.84 -20.16
C GLY A 277 11.33 2.02 -20.88
N ILE A 278 10.51 1.29 -20.14
CA ILE A 278 9.40 0.49 -20.66
C ILE A 278 8.08 1.22 -20.45
N GLU A 279 7.28 1.33 -21.50
CA GLU A 279 5.96 1.93 -21.46
C GLU A 279 4.91 0.92 -21.00
N PHE A 280 4.11 1.29 -20.00
CA PHE A 280 3.01 0.48 -19.46
C PHE A 280 1.68 1.19 -19.63
N LYS A 281 0.72 0.51 -20.26
CA LYS A 281 -0.69 0.90 -20.19
C LYS A 281 -1.28 0.39 -18.88
N ILE A 282 -1.87 1.31 -18.12
CA ILE A 282 -2.37 1.02 -16.77
C ILE A 282 -3.85 1.36 -16.72
N SER A 283 -4.70 0.35 -16.62
CA SER A 283 -6.15 0.49 -16.50
C SER A 283 -6.58 0.84 -15.06
N LEU A 284 -7.87 1.13 -14.88
CA LEU A 284 -8.44 1.46 -13.56
C LEU A 284 -8.15 0.38 -12.51
N ARG A 285 -8.27 -0.90 -12.87
CA ARG A 285 -8.17 -2.04 -11.95
C ARG A 285 -6.80 -2.69 -11.92
N SER A 286 -5.93 -2.41 -12.89
CA SER A 286 -4.59 -3.02 -12.94
C SER A 286 -3.79 -2.73 -11.68
N PHE A 287 -3.13 -3.76 -11.16
CA PHE A 287 -2.12 -3.56 -10.14
C PHE A 287 -0.89 -2.90 -10.78
N TYR A 288 -0.42 -1.85 -10.20
CA TYR A 288 0.83 -1.17 -10.54
C TYR A 288 1.40 -0.57 -9.26
N GLN A 289 2.69 -0.65 -9.07
CA GLN A 289 3.35 -0.20 -7.86
C GLN A 289 3.09 1.29 -7.60
N VAL A 290 2.74 1.63 -6.37
CA VAL A 290 2.29 3.00 -6.04
C VAL A 290 3.42 4.00 -5.82
N ASN A 291 4.65 3.54 -5.77
CA ASN A 291 5.86 4.36 -5.62
C ASN A 291 6.79 4.07 -6.81
N PRO A 292 6.66 4.76 -7.95
CA PRO A 292 7.42 4.44 -9.15
C PRO A 292 8.94 4.62 -8.96
N ILE A 293 9.37 5.60 -8.15
CA ILE A 293 10.79 5.85 -7.86
C ILE A 293 11.40 4.63 -7.14
N GLN A 294 10.76 4.16 -6.08
CA GLN A 294 11.26 3.00 -5.34
C GLN A 294 11.02 1.67 -6.05
N THR A 295 10.07 1.61 -6.94
CA THR A 295 9.86 0.41 -7.79
C THR A 295 11.07 0.17 -8.69
N GLU A 296 11.59 1.21 -9.33
CA GLU A 296 12.77 1.09 -10.18
C GLU A 296 14.02 0.70 -9.38
N VAL A 297 14.21 1.29 -8.19
CA VAL A 297 15.27 0.91 -7.26
C VAL A 297 15.15 -0.55 -6.82
N LEU A 298 13.93 -0.98 -6.44
CA LEU A 298 13.64 -2.34 -6.01
C LEU A 298 13.94 -3.37 -7.11
N TYR A 299 13.43 -3.14 -8.32
CA TYR A 299 13.63 -4.05 -9.44
C TYR A 299 15.09 -4.11 -9.87
N SER A 300 15.76 -2.95 -9.99
CA SER A 300 17.19 -2.90 -10.29
C SER A 300 18.02 -3.66 -9.27
N LYS A 301 17.70 -3.50 -7.97
CA LYS A 301 18.41 -4.18 -6.89
C LYS A 301 18.13 -5.68 -6.85
N ALA A 302 16.89 -6.10 -7.13
CA ALA A 302 16.55 -7.52 -7.23
C ALA A 302 17.31 -8.21 -8.36
N LEU A 303 17.38 -7.60 -9.55
CA LEU A 303 18.14 -8.15 -10.68
C LEU A 303 19.65 -8.11 -10.46
N GLU A 304 20.18 -7.10 -9.77
CA GLU A 304 21.60 -7.03 -9.37
C GLU A 304 21.95 -8.21 -8.44
N LEU A 305 21.13 -8.43 -7.38
CA LEU A 305 21.37 -9.49 -6.40
C LEU A 305 21.11 -10.89 -6.95
N ALA A 306 20.31 -11.02 -7.99
CA ALA A 306 20.10 -12.30 -8.68
C ALA A 306 21.29 -12.69 -9.58
N GLU A 307 22.27 -11.80 -9.77
CA GLU A 307 23.50 -12.02 -10.57
C GLU A 307 23.21 -12.60 -11.98
N LEU A 308 22.11 -12.12 -12.59
CA LEU A 308 21.61 -12.63 -13.86
C LEU A 308 22.61 -12.40 -15.01
N LYS A 309 22.65 -13.37 -15.93
CA LYS A 309 23.47 -13.37 -17.14
C LYS A 309 22.61 -13.27 -18.40
N GLU A 310 23.19 -12.79 -19.49
CA GLU A 310 22.51 -12.64 -20.78
C GLU A 310 21.92 -13.95 -21.34
N ASP A 311 22.54 -15.10 -21.00
CA ASP A 311 22.09 -16.42 -21.42
C ASP A 311 21.03 -17.05 -20.52
N ASP A 312 20.69 -16.43 -19.39
CA ASP A 312 19.78 -16.99 -18.40
C ASP A 312 18.34 -17.03 -18.91
N THR A 313 17.62 -18.05 -18.46
CA THR A 313 16.18 -18.19 -18.58
C THR A 313 15.57 -18.12 -17.18
N ILE A 314 14.66 -17.17 -16.97
CA ILE A 314 14.09 -16.92 -15.65
C ILE A 314 12.56 -17.00 -15.63
N ILE A 315 12.03 -17.18 -14.44
CA ILE A 315 10.60 -17.08 -14.15
C ILE A 315 10.33 -15.81 -13.33
N ASP A 316 9.28 -15.08 -13.71
CA ASP A 316 8.61 -14.08 -12.88
C ASP A 316 7.26 -14.66 -12.45
N ALA A 317 7.17 -15.16 -11.23
CA ALA A 317 5.97 -15.74 -10.67
C ALA A 317 5.10 -14.65 -10.02
N TYR A 318 3.79 -14.71 -10.28
CA TYR A 318 2.81 -13.67 -9.91
C TYR A 318 3.04 -12.35 -10.66
N CYS A 319 3.31 -12.42 -11.97
CA CYS A 319 3.85 -11.31 -12.75
C CYS A 319 2.88 -10.13 -12.98
N GLY A 320 1.58 -10.27 -12.70
CA GLY A 320 0.58 -9.25 -12.95
C GLY A 320 0.57 -8.79 -14.41
N ILE A 321 0.68 -7.49 -14.64
CA ILE A 321 0.76 -6.89 -15.99
C ILE A 321 2.18 -6.95 -16.59
N GLY A 322 3.07 -7.75 -16.00
CA GLY A 322 4.42 -8.03 -16.52
C GLY A 322 5.48 -6.99 -16.19
N THR A 323 5.32 -6.19 -15.13
CA THR A 323 6.28 -5.11 -14.82
C THR A 323 7.68 -5.63 -14.55
N ILE A 324 7.84 -6.65 -13.69
CA ILE A 324 9.15 -7.27 -13.39
C ILE A 324 9.63 -8.07 -14.61
N SER A 325 8.73 -8.84 -15.25
CA SER A 325 9.05 -9.64 -16.42
C SER A 325 9.70 -8.82 -17.54
N LEU A 326 9.09 -7.69 -17.91
CA LEU A 326 9.58 -6.83 -18.98
C LEU A 326 10.85 -6.08 -18.58
N PHE A 327 10.95 -5.67 -17.32
CA PHE A 327 12.16 -5.05 -16.78
C PHE A 327 13.35 -6.03 -16.81
N ALA A 328 13.15 -7.28 -16.43
CA ALA A 328 14.16 -8.34 -16.46
C ALA A 328 14.54 -8.78 -17.88
N ALA A 329 13.58 -8.77 -18.81
CA ALA A 329 13.80 -9.17 -20.20
C ALA A 329 14.86 -8.35 -20.93
N GLN A 330 15.16 -7.14 -20.43
CA GLN A 330 16.25 -6.30 -20.97
C GLN A 330 17.65 -6.87 -20.65
N LYS A 331 17.77 -7.85 -19.74
CA LYS A 331 19.06 -8.36 -19.21
C LYS A 331 19.27 -9.85 -19.42
N VAL A 332 18.26 -10.60 -19.82
CA VAL A 332 18.31 -12.07 -19.88
C VAL A 332 17.84 -12.58 -21.25
N LYS A 333 18.17 -13.83 -21.56
CA LYS A 333 17.77 -14.49 -22.80
C LYS A 333 16.27 -14.70 -22.91
N LYS A 334 15.61 -15.15 -21.83
CA LYS A 334 14.20 -15.51 -21.83
C LYS A 334 13.56 -15.29 -20.46
N VAL A 335 12.33 -14.76 -20.46
CA VAL A 335 11.49 -14.66 -19.26
C VAL A 335 10.19 -15.39 -19.47
N TYR A 336 9.76 -16.18 -18.48
CA TYR A 336 8.43 -16.73 -18.37
C TYR A 336 7.68 -15.99 -17.26
N GLY A 337 6.70 -15.15 -17.62
CA GLY A 337 5.80 -14.48 -16.67
C GLY A 337 4.59 -15.36 -16.39
N ILE A 338 4.30 -15.65 -15.13
CA ILE A 338 3.18 -16.51 -14.74
C ILE A 338 2.17 -15.72 -13.90
N GLU A 339 0.91 -15.73 -14.33
CA GLU A 339 -0.17 -15.02 -13.65
C GLU A 339 -1.48 -15.82 -13.75
N ILE A 340 -2.27 -15.81 -12.68
CA ILE A 340 -3.54 -16.54 -12.62
C ILE A 340 -4.72 -15.72 -13.17
N VAL A 341 -4.59 -14.38 -13.21
CA VAL A 341 -5.64 -13.48 -13.67
C VAL A 341 -5.50 -13.26 -15.17
N GLU A 342 -6.44 -13.80 -15.95
CA GLU A 342 -6.43 -13.74 -17.41
C GLU A 342 -6.31 -12.30 -17.96
N ALA A 343 -7.06 -11.37 -17.39
CA ALA A 343 -7.00 -9.96 -17.81
C ALA A 343 -5.59 -9.36 -17.64
N ALA A 344 -4.89 -9.69 -16.56
CA ALA A 344 -3.52 -9.23 -16.33
C ALA A 344 -2.53 -9.87 -17.32
N VAL A 345 -2.72 -11.15 -17.70
CA VAL A 345 -1.92 -11.80 -18.74
C VAL A 345 -2.10 -11.14 -20.10
N LEU A 346 -3.33 -10.74 -20.44
CA LEU A 346 -3.60 -10.01 -21.68
C LEU A 346 -2.93 -8.64 -21.68
N ASP A 347 -3.04 -7.88 -20.59
CA ASP A 347 -2.36 -6.59 -20.41
C ASP A 347 -0.83 -6.76 -20.52
N ALA A 348 -0.26 -7.80 -19.91
CA ALA A 348 1.17 -8.10 -19.97
C ALA A 348 1.66 -8.39 -21.40
N ARG A 349 0.89 -9.16 -22.17
CA ARG A 349 1.19 -9.45 -23.60
C ARG A 349 1.11 -8.18 -24.45
N GLU A 350 0.12 -7.34 -24.20
CA GLU A 350 0.00 -6.05 -24.89
C GLU A 350 1.18 -5.13 -24.54
N ASN A 351 1.57 -5.05 -23.29
CA ASN A 351 2.73 -4.26 -22.82
C ASN A 351 4.02 -4.77 -23.49
N ALA A 352 4.25 -6.07 -23.57
CA ALA A 352 5.41 -6.64 -24.29
C ALA A 352 5.43 -6.24 -25.76
N LYS A 353 4.28 -6.36 -26.45
CA LYS A 353 4.13 -6.00 -27.86
C LYS A 353 4.39 -4.52 -28.10
N ASN A 354 3.82 -3.64 -27.27
CA ASN A 354 3.99 -2.18 -27.41
C ASN A 354 5.45 -1.74 -27.24
N ASN A 355 6.23 -2.47 -26.46
CA ASN A 355 7.65 -2.21 -26.23
C ASN A 355 8.59 -3.02 -27.15
N ASN A 356 8.07 -3.79 -28.12
CA ASN A 356 8.85 -4.68 -28.99
C ASN A 356 9.73 -5.68 -28.22
N ILE A 357 9.31 -6.11 -27.02
CA ILE A 357 10.00 -7.10 -26.20
C ILE A 357 9.48 -8.47 -26.62
N THR A 358 10.34 -9.28 -27.24
CA THR A 358 9.97 -10.58 -27.84
C THR A 358 10.49 -11.79 -27.08
N ASN A 359 11.38 -11.58 -26.11
CA ASN A 359 11.98 -12.65 -25.30
C ASN A 359 11.22 -12.91 -23.99
N VAL A 360 9.94 -12.50 -23.90
CA VAL A 360 9.04 -12.78 -22.80
C VAL A 360 7.88 -13.65 -23.28
N GLU A 361 7.46 -14.60 -22.44
CA GLU A 361 6.27 -15.40 -22.65
C GLU A 361 5.39 -15.40 -21.41
N PHE A 362 4.14 -14.94 -21.56
CA PHE A 362 3.18 -14.87 -20.45
C PHE A 362 2.25 -16.07 -20.46
N LEU A 363 2.26 -16.82 -19.35
CA LEU A 363 1.53 -18.08 -19.15
C LEU A 363 0.42 -17.87 -18.11
N LEU A 364 -0.81 -18.24 -18.52
CA LEU A 364 -1.98 -18.23 -17.64
C LEU A 364 -2.00 -19.49 -16.78
N GLY A 365 -2.02 -19.34 -15.45
CA GLY A 365 -2.17 -20.46 -14.52
C GLY A 365 -1.60 -20.17 -13.15
N LYS A 366 -1.71 -21.15 -12.26
CA LYS A 366 -1.07 -21.11 -10.97
C LYS A 366 0.44 -21.32 -11.13
N SER A 367 1.23 -20.52 -10.44
CA SER A 367 2.70 -20.60 -10.55
C SER A 367 3.24 -21.99 -10.25
N GLU A 368 2.70 -22.65 -9.23
CA GLU A 368 3.08 -24.02 -8.82
C GLU A 368 2.89 -25.06 -9.92
N ASP A 369 1.82 -24.95 -10.69
CA ASP A 369 1.47 -25.91 -11.75
C ASP A 369 2.25 -25.62 -13.04
N VAL A 370 2.37 -24.35 -13.40
CA VAL A 370 3.06 -23.92 -14.61
C VAL A 370 4.56 -24.19 -14.52
N ILE A 371 5.20 -23.94 -13.38
CA ILE A 371 6.63 -24.25 -13.16
C ILE A 371 6.90 -25.75 -13.32
N LYS A 372 6.08 -26.60 -12.70
CA LYS A 372 6.20 -28.07 -12.85
C LYS A 372 6.10 -28.49 -14.31
N LYS A 373 5.21 -27.87 -15.08
CA LYS A 373 5.06 -28.13 -16.51
C LYS A 373 6.32 -27.73 -17.29
N LEU A 374 6.88 -26.53 -17.03
CA LEU A 374 8.11 -26.08 -17.68
C LEU A 374 9.28 -27.03 -17.38
N ILE A 375 9.44 -27.45 -16.13
CA ILE A 375 10.46 -28.44 -15.73
C ILE A 375 10.25 -29.79 -16.46
N SER A 376 9.00 -30.24 -16.55
CA SER A 376 8.68 -31.52 -17.26
C SER A 376 8.94 -31.45 -18.77
N GLN A 377 9.09 -30.27 -19.33
CA GLN A 377 9.45 -30.01 -20.74
C GLN A 377 10.96 -29.77 -20.92
N ASP A 378 11.78 -30.10 -19.93
CA ASP A 378 13.23 -29.90 -19.91
C ASP A 378 13.67 -28.42 -20.11
N VAL A 379 12.82 -27.46 -19.74
CA VAL A 379 13.20 -26.05 -19.75
C VAL A 379 14.21 -25.81 -18.63
N LYS A 380 15.43 -25.43 -19.00
CA LYS A 380 16.44 -25.01 -18.03
C LYS A 380 16.05 -23.66 -17.45
N LEU A 381 15.91 -23.58 -16.14
CA LEU A 381 15.59 -22.38 -15.39
C LEU A 381 16.79 -22.01 -14.53
N ASP A 382 17.26 -20.78 -14.65
CA ASP A 382 18.45 -20.29 -13.96
C ASP A 382 18.07 -19.47 -12.70
N ALA A 383 16.93 -18.78 -12.71
CA ALA A 383 16.43 -18.03 -11.54
C ALA A 383 14.89 -17.92 -11.53
N VAL A 384 14.35 -17.70 -10.34
CA VAL A 384 12.92 -17.41 -10.12
C VAL A 384 12.80 -16.13 -9.31
N ILE A 385 12.04 -15.18 -9.81
CA ILE A 385 11.65 -13.96 -9.09
C ILE A 385 10.22 -14.14 -8.62
N VAL A 386 9.94 -13.77 -7.37
CA VAL A 386 8.62 -13.89 -6.75
C VAL A 386 8.21 -12.58 -6.10
N ASP A 387 7.00 -12.09 -6.45
CA ASP A 387 6.31 -10.98 -5.76
C ASP A 387 4.89 -11.43 -5.38
N PRO A 388 4.75 -12.34 -4.39
CA PRO A 388 3.49 -12.96 -4.06
C PRO A 388 2.55 -12.00 -3.34
N PRO A 389 1.23 -12.32 -3.27
CA PRO A 389 0.28 -11.57 -2.44
C PRO A 389 0.67 -11.65 -0.96
N ARG A 390 0.04 -10.79 -0.12
CA ARG A 390 0.38 -10.65 1.32
C ARG A 390 0.38 -11.94 2.14
N LYS A 391 -0.32 -12.98 1.71
CA LYS A 391 -0.30 -14.31 2.35
C LYS A 391 0.97 -15.11 2.08
N GLY A 392 1.83 -14.67 1.16
CA GLY A 392 3.02 -15.38 0.72
C GLY A 392 2.74 -16.40 -0.39
N CYS A 393 3.76 -17.21 -0.72
CA CYS A 393 3.65 -18.34 -1.62
C CYS A 393 2.94 -19.52 -0.96
N GLU A 394 2.29 -20.37 -1.74
CA GLU A 394 1.79 -21.66 -1.25
C GLU A 394 3.00 -22.58 -0.93
N GLU A 395 2.86 -23.44 0.08
CA GLU A 395 3.93 -24.37 0.50
C GLU A 395 4.42 -25.28 -0.65
N SER A 396 3.51 -25.64 -1.57
CA SER A 396 3.83 -26.45 -2.75
C SER A 396 4.65 -25.72 -3.82
N PHE A 397 4.84 -24.41 -3.67
CA PHE A 397 5.71 -23.60 -4.53
C PHE A 397 7.17 -23.68 -4.07
N LEU A 398 7.41 -23.77 -2.77
CA LEU A 398 8.73 -23.82 -2.15
C LEU A 398 9.32 -25.23 -2.24
#